data_f7bd316817e40870667d49aa6ecea7bc
#
_entry.id   f7bd316817e40870667d49aa6ecea7bc
#
_cell.length_a   1.000
_cell.length_b   1.000
_cell.length_c   1.000
_cell.angle_alpha   90.00
_cell.angle_beta   90.00
_cell.angle_gamma   90.00
#
_symmetry.space_group_name_H-M   'P 1'
#
loop_
_entity.id
_entity.type
_entity.pdbx_description
1 polymer ?
#
loop_
_entity_poly.entity_id
_entity_poly.type
_entity_poly.pdbx_seq_one_letter_code
_entity_poly.pdbx_strand_id
1 'polypeptide(L)'
;MTSRSTVFLVSLGALLSLASGGRPQASAPAQALAIPSPQNPTASQSLNERVRQFLDAQKGQWREENITAADGRFLYDLIVRKGYTRALEIGTSTGHSGVWEAWALSKTGGSLITIEIEEFRHLAAVRNFKASGLDGLIDARLGDARKLIGDLAGPFDFIFLDADKNWTLNYFEALLPKLATGGCFAVHGVTSLGYMKGIRDFLDRVRGLTFMDTTIENPAGGGLSLSFKKREPA
;
A
#
# COMPACT_ATOMS: atom_id res chain seq x y z
N MET A 1 -28.60 26.19 -44.89
CA MET A 1 -27.60 26.09 -46.00
C MET A 1 -26.90 24.75 -45.75
N THR A 2 -27.44 23.66 -46.16
CA THR A 2 -27.43 22.94 -47.47
C THR A 2 -26.03 22.68 -48.01
N SER A 3 -25.77 21.42 -48.17
CA SER A 3 -25.01 20.77 -49.26
C SER A 3 -23.95 19.79 -48.73
N ARG A 4 -23.73 18.65 -49.25
CA ARG A 4 -24.34 17.66 -50.17
C ARG A 4 -23.44 16.44 -50.15
N SER A 5 -24.03 15.29 -50.11
CA SER A 5 -23.42 13.98 -50.34
C SER A 5 -22.82 13.88 -51.75
N THR A 6 -21.72 13.15 -51.88
CA THR A 6 -21.31 12.62 -53.19
C THR A 6 -20.95 11.14 -53.06
N VAL A 7 -21.80 10.34 -53.65
CA VAL A 7 -21.62 8.89 -53.89
C VAL A 7 -20.91 8.76 -55.24
N PHE A 8 -19.84 7.97 -55.32
CA PHE A 8 -19.29 7.47 -56.57
C PHE A 8 -19.51 5.96 -56.69
N LEU A 9 -20.40 5.63 -57.61
CA LEU A 9 -20.48 4.29 -58.24
C LEU A 9 -19.48 4.24 -59.39
N VAL A 10 -18.72 3.17 -59.52
CA VAL A 10 -18.07 2.79 -60.77
C VAL A 10 -18.30 1.30 -61.02
N SER A 11 -18.75 1.08 -62.21
CA SER A 11 -19.34 -0.10 -62.81
C SER A 11 -18.35 -1.21 -63.18
N LEU A 12 -18.95 -2.34 -63.24
CA LEU A 12 -18.63 -3.65 -63.79
C LEU A 12 -17.98 -3.62 -65.20
N GLY A 13 -16.92 -4.41 -65.34
CA GLY A 13 -16.36 -4.79 -66.65
C GLY A 13 -15.88 -6.24 -66.63
N ALA A 14 -16.67 -7.11 -67.20
CA ALA A 14 -16.34 -8.52 -67.41
C ALA A 14 -15.48 -8.70 -68.67
N LEU A 15 -14.42 -9.47 -68.56
CA LEU A 15 -13.73 -10.05 -69.71
C LEU A 15 -13.44 -11.54 -69.45
N LEU A 16 -14.14 -12.42 -70.19
CA LEU A 16 -13.81 -13.82 -70.33
C LEU A 16 -12.53 -13.99 -71.16
N SER A 17 -11.59 -14.81 -70.71
CA SER A 17 -10.63 -15.47 -71.59
C SER A 17 -10.46 -16.92 -71.15
N LEU A 18 -10.70 -17.81 -72.13
CA LEU A 18 -10.53 -19.25 -72.07
C LEU A 18 -9.05 -19.61 -72.30
N ALA A 19 -8.52 -20.59 -71.59
CA ALA A 19 -7.88 -21.81 -72.05
C ALA A 19 -6.69 -22.26 -71.24
N SER A 20 -6.73 -23.47 -71.03
CA SER A 20 -5.74 -24.56 -71.09
C SER A 20 -5.33 -25.16 -69.77
N GLY A 21 -5.56 -26.46 -69.75
CA GLY A 21 -5.40 -27.36 -68.65
C GLY A 21 -3.95 -27.54 -68.17
N GLY A 22 -3.84 -27.49 -66.88
CA GLY A 22 -2.68 -27.98 -66.12
C GLY A 22 -3.21 -28.73 -64.90
N ARG A 23 -2.78 -29.95 -64.74
CA ARG A 23 -3.09 -30.78 -63.57
C ARG A 23 -2.66 -30.06 -62.30
N PRO A 24 -3.45 -30.04 -61.24
CA PRO A 24 -3.01 -29.48 -59.98
C PRO A 24 -2.04 -30.46 -59.31
N GLN A 25 -0.84 -30.03 -59.05
CA GLN A 25 0.09 -30.64 -58.08
C GLN A 25 -0.54 -30.48 -56.70
N ALA A 26 -0.56 -31.62 -55.99
CA ALA A 26 -0.99 -31.65 -54.61
C ALA A 26 -0.04 -30.73 -53.76
N SER A 27 -0.58 -29.64 -53.24
CA SER A 27 0.08 -28.82 -52.28
C SER A 27 0.20 -29.55 -50.93
N ALA A 28 1.42 -29.57 -50.37
CA ALA A 28 1.70 -30.07 -49.06
C ALA A 28 0.81 -29.37 -47.98
N PRO A 29 0.42 -30.07 -46.91
CA PRO A 29 -0.41 -29.46 -45.89
C PRO A 29 0.35 -28.28 -45.22
N ALA A 30 -0.26 -27.11 -45.20
CA ALA A 30 0.22 -25.98 -44.46
C ALA A 30 0.37 -26.38 -42.97
N GLN A 31 1.59 -26.31 -42.48
CA GLN A 31 1.83 -26.43 -41.04
C GLN A 31 1.05 -25.30 -40.36
N ALA A 32 0.02 -25.66 -39.63
CA ALA A 32 -0.68 -24.76 -38.75
C ALA A 32 0.36 -24.24 -37.72
N LEU A 33 0.63 -22.93 -37.79
CA LEU A 33 1.35 -22.23 -36.74
C LEU A 33 0.57 -22.48 -35.43
N ALA A 34 1.12 -23.32 -34.56
CA ALA A 34 0.59 -23.54 -33.23
C ALA A 34 0.62 -22.21 -32.50
N ILE A 35 -0.56 -21.65 -32.27
CA ILE A 35 -0.72 -20.52 -31.34
C ILE A 35 -0.24 -21.06 -29.99
N PRO A 36 0.80 -20.46 -29.37
CA PRO A 36 1.21 -20.90 -28.04
C PRO A 36 0.00 -20.76 -27.11
N SER A 37 -0.41 -21.85 -26.49
CA SER A 37 -1.41 -21.85 -25.44
C SER A 37 -1.03 -20.80 -24.41
N PRO A 38 -1.99 -20.02 -23.86
CA PRO A 38 -1.68 -19.11 -22.77
C PRO A 38 -1.01 -19.92 -21.68
N GLN A 39 0.26 -19.63 -21.40
CA GLN A 39 0.99 -20.30 -20.34
C GLN A 39 0.19 -20.07 -19.06
N ASN A 40 -0.31 -21.13 -18.46
CA ASN A 40 -0.82 -21.10 -17.10
C ASN A 40 0.17 -20.34 -16.23
N PRO A 41 -0.27 -19.42 -15.37
CA PRO A 41 0.65 -18.70 -14.47
C PRO A 41 1.40 -19.76 -13.67
N THR A 42 2.67 -19.86 -13.97
CA THR A 42 3.65 -20.73 -13.34
C THR A 42 3.53 -20.69 -11.83
N ALA A 43 3.58 -21.85 -11.20
CA ALA A 43 3.79 -22.17 -9.79
C ALA A 43 3.66 -20.97 -8.83
N SER A 44 2.69 -21.03 -7.90
CA SER A 44 2.34 -19.95 -6.98
C SER A 44 3.58 -19.23 -6.44
N GLN A 45 3.81 -18.03 -6.97
CA GLN A 45 4.85 -17.15 -6.50
C GLN A 45 4.65 -16.93 -5.01
N SER A 46 5.69 -17.09 -4.21
CA SER A 46 5.58 -16.86 -2.77
C SER A 46 5.16 -15.41 -2.50
N LEU A 47 4.38 -15.18 -1.44
CA LEU A 47 3.99 -13.81 -1.04
C LEU A 47 5.20 -12.87 -0.94
N ASN A 48 6.33 -13.38 -0.43
CA ASN A 48 7.55 -12.60 -0.31
C ASN A 48 8.10 -12.11 -1.65
N GLU A 49 8.12 -12.98 -2.64
CA GLU A 49 8.58 -12.62 -4.00
C GLU A 49 7.64 -11.60 -4.63
N ARG A 50 6.34 -11.79 -4.48
CA ARG A 50 5.32 -10.87 -4.99
C ARG A 50 5.46 -9.47 -4.38
N VAL A 51 5.60 -9.37 -3.05
CA VAL A 51 5.77 -8.07 -2.37
C VAL A 51 7.08 -7.40 -2.78
N ARG A 52 8.20 -8.14 -2.85
CA ARG A 52 9.48 -7.58 -3.30
C ARG A 52 9.38 -7.04 -4.72
N GLN A 53 8.85 -7.82 -5.65
CA GLN A 53 8.69 -7.39 -7.05
C GLN A 53 7.78 -6.17 -7.15
N PHE A 54 6.70 -6.12 -6.36
CA PHE A 54 5.83 -4.95 -6.30
C PHE A 54 6.58 -3.70 -5.81
N LEU A 55 7.30 -3.79 -4.69
CA LEU A 55 8.08 -2.67 -4.14
C LEU A 55 9.18 -2.21 -5.09
N ASP A 56 9.87 -3.14 -5.76
CA ASP A 56 10.89 -2.84 -6.75
C ASP A 56 10.30 -2.14 -7.98
N ALA A 57 9.16 -2.59 -8.47
CA ALA A 57 8.44 -1.98 -9.59
C ALA A 57 7.93 -0.56 -9.26
N GLN A 58 7.60 -0.31 -8.00
CA GLN A 58 7.12 0.99 -7.52
C GLN A 58 8.26 1.93 -7.07
N LYS A 59 9.51 1.50 -7.14
CA LYS A 59 10.65 2.32 -6.71
C LYS A 59 10.71 3.65 -7.46
N GLY A 60 10.74 4.75 -6.70
CA GLY A 60 10.72 6.11 -7.24
C GLY A 60 9.37 6.59 -7.78
N GLN A 61 8.31 5.79 -7.66
CA GLN A 61 6.97 6.15 -8.10
C GLN A 61 6.03 6.57 -6.94
N TRP A 62 6.44 6.32 -5.70
CA TRP A 62 5.67 6.75 -4.52
C TRP A 62 5.59 8.27 -4.47
N ARG A 63 4.36 8.78 -4.51
CA ARG A 63 4.01 10.20 -4.44
C ARG A 63 3.12 10.40 -3.21
N GLU A 64 2.59 11.60 -3.04
CA GLU A 64 1.52 11.86 -2.06
C GLU A 64 1.92 11.58 -0.61
N GLU A 65 3.03 12.17 -0.16
CA GLU A 65 3.45 12.14 1.25
C GLU A 65 3.67 10.72 1.83
N ASN A 66 4.13 9.79 1.00
CA ASN A 66 4.52 8.47 1.51
C ASN A 66 5.86 8.51 2.24
N ILE A 67 6.03 7.59 3.20
CA ILE A 67 7.32 7.36 3.85
C ILE A 67 8.38 6.89 2.84
N THR A 68 9.65 6.92 3.23
CA THR A 68 10.72 6.36 2.40
C THR A 68 10.78 4.82 2.50
N ALA A 69 11.47 4.18 1.56
CA ALA A 69 11.71 2.74 1.65
C ALA A 69 12.57 2.35 2.87
N ALA A 70 13.44 3.24 3.35
CA ALA A 70 14.25 3.01 4.55
C ALA A 70 13.39 3.02 5.81
N ASP A 71 12.45 3.98 5.92
CA ASP A 71 11.48 4.02 7.02
C ASP A 71 10.57 2.78 6.99
N GLY A 72 10.05 2.42 5.80
CA GLY A 72 9.22 1.23 5.65
C GLY A 72 9.94 -0.06 6.04
N ARG A 73 11.20 -0.21 5.64
CA ARG A 73 12.03 -1.35 6.04
C ARG A 73 12.25 -1.38 7.54
N PHE A 74 12.47 -0.22 8.16
CA PHE A 74 12.63 -0.11 9.60
C PHE A 74 11.37 -0.55 10.34
N LEU A 75 10.17 -0.11 9.91
CA LEU A 75 8.89 -0.53 10.48
C LEU A 75 8.69 -2.05 10.33
N TYR A 76 9.00 -2.61 9.15
CA TYR A 76 8.95 -4.05 8.92
C TYR A 76 9.82 -4.81 9.93
N ASP A 77 11.09 -4.42 10.05
CA ASP A 77 12.03 -5.11 10.94
C ASP A 77 11.62 -4.96 12.43
N LEU A 78 11.02 -3.83 12.82
CA LEU A 78 10.47 -3.61 14.17
C LEU A 78 9.31 -4.56 14.45
N ILE A 79 8.31 -4.61 13.57
CA ILE A 79 7.11 -5.44 13.72
C ILE A 79 7.50 -6.92 13.82
N VAL A 80 8.36 -7.41 12.92
CA VAL A 80 8.82 -8.80 12.91
C VAL A 80 9.59 -9.13 14.20
N ARG A 81 10.56 -8.28 14.58
CA ARG A 81 11.41 -8.50 15.77
C ARG A 81 10.61 -8.50 17.07
N LYS A 82 9.56 -7.69 17.15
CA LYS A 82 8.68 -7.60 18.33
C LYS A 82 7.55 -8.63 18.32
N GLY A 83 7.29 -9.27 17.19
CA GLY A 83 6.21 -10.23 17.04
C GLY A 83 4.82 -9.60 17.09
N TYR A 84 4.69 -8.33 16.67
CA TYR A 84 3.40 -7.63 16.67
C TYR A 84 2.43 -8.27 15.68
N THR A 85 1.16 -8.32 16.08
CA THR A 85 0.10 -9.04 15.34
C THR A 85 -1.13 -8.19 15.04
N ARG A 86 -1.31 -7.07 15.75
CA ARG A 86 -2.49 -6.22 15.59
C ARG A 86 -2.09 -4.77 15.46
N ALA A 87 -1.96 -4.33 14.21
CA ALA A 87 -1.51 -2.98 13.88
C ALA A 87 -2.66 -2.05 13.52
N LEU A 88 -2.48 -0.78 13.82
CA LEU A 88 -3.31 0.34 13.38
C LEU A 88 -2.43 1.41 12.75
N GLU A 89 -2.79 1.86 11.55
CA GLU A 89 -2.16 2.99 10.88
C GLU A 89 -3.17 4.14 10.71
N ILE A 90 -2.74 5.35 11.03
CA ILE A 90 -3.49 6.58 10.75
C ILE A 90 -2.71 7.41 9.74
N GLY A 91 -3.29 7.58 8.54
CA GLY A 91 -2.63 8.20 7.38
C GLY A 91 -2.04 7.16 6.44
N THR A 92 -2.90 6.53 5.63
CA THR A 92 -2.51 5.50 4.67
C THR A 92 -1.76 6.07 3.47
N SER A 93 -2.11 7.31 3.05
CA SER A 93 -1.73 7.86 1.75
C SER A 93 -1.99 6.86 0.61
N THR A 94 -1.03 6.62 -0.28
CA THR A 94 -1.19 5.60 -1.33
C THR A 94 -0.72 4.20 -0.92
N GLY A 95 -0.44 3.98 0.37
CA GLY A 95 -0.27 2.66 0.99
C GLY A 95 1.16 2.13 1.07
N HIS A 96 2.19 2.97 0.92
CA HIS A 96 3.58 2.48 0.99
C HIS A 96 3.93 1.89 2.37
N SER A 97 3.64 2.62 3.44
CA SER A 97 3.80 2.13 4.83
C SER A 97 2.96 0.89 5.08
N GLY A 98 1.67 0.92 4.70
CA GLY A 98 0.76 -0.21 4.87
C GLY A 98 1.23 -1.49 4.18
N VAL A 99 1.92 -1.40 3.00
CA VAL A 99 2.54 -2.56 2.35
C VAL A 99 3.68 -3.13 3.21
N TRP A 100 4.57 -2.29 3.75
CA TRP A 100 5.66 -2.74 4.62
C TRP A 100 5.14 -3.36 5.92
N GLU A 101 4.17 -2.72 6.57
CA GLU A 101 3.56 -3.20 7.82
C GLU A 101 2.82 -4.53 7.60
N ALA A 102 1.96 -4.62 6.59
CA ALA A 102 1.23 -5.84 6.30
C ALA A 102 2.15 -6.99 5.87
N TRP A 103 3.24 -6.68 5.14
CA TRP A 103 4.25 -7.68 4.84
C TRP A 103 4.93 -8.21 6.10
N ALA A 104 5.27 -7.34 7.06
CA ALA A 104 5.79 -7.75 8.37
C ALA A 104 4.77 -8.59 9.15
N LEU A 105 3.51 -8.14 9.19
CA LEU A 105 2.40 -8.84 9.85
C LEU A 105 2.13 -10.22 9.24
N SER A 106 2.40 -10.42 7.95
CA SER A 106 2.34 -11.75 7.34
C SER A 106 3.33 -12.75 7.93
N LYS A 107 4.39 -12.28 8.61
CA LYS A 107 5.39 -13.13 9.29
C LYS A 107 4.99 -13.48 10.72
N THR A 108 4.17 -12.64 11.32
CA THR A 108 3.75 -12.77 12.71
C THR A 108 2.32 -13.32 12.86
N GLY A 109 1.62 -13.53 11.72
CA GLY A 109 0.23 -13.98 11.70
C GLY A 109 -0.78 -12.90 12.07
N GLY A 110 -0.41 -11.64 11.84
CA GLY A 110 -1.19 -10.47 12.20
C GLY A 110 -1.97 -9.83 11.06
N SER A 111 -2.61 -8.69 11.37
CA SER A 111 -3.37 -7.86 10.42
C SER A 111 -3.25 -6.37 10.73
N LEU A 112 -3.52 -5.54 9.73
CA LEU A 112 -3.47 -4.10 9.76
C LEU A 112 -4.87 -3.51 9.58
N ILE A 113 -5.24 -2.53 10.41
CA ILE A 113 -6.29 -1.56 10.09
C ILE A 113 -5.60 -0.27 9.68
N THR A 114 -5.95 0.31 8.53
CA THR A 114 -5.40 1.60 8.09
C THR A 114 -6.52 2.55 7.69
N ILE A 115 -6.36 3.85 8.01
CA ILE A 115 -7.39 4.88 7.81
C ILE A 115 -6.82 6.02 6.95
N GLU A 116 -7.53 6.33 5.86
CA GLU A 116 -7.24 7.44 4.96
C GLU A 116 -8.46 8.34 4.79
N ILE A 117 -8.27 9.64 4.85
CA ILE A 117 -9.34 10.62 4.72
C ILE A 117 -9.63 10.98 3.26
N GLU A 118 -8.61 10.94 2.39
CA GLU A 118 -8.71 11.32 0.99
C GLU A 118 -9.08 10.11 0.12
N GLU A 119 -10.23 10.18 -0.53
CA GLU A 119 -10.78 9.06 -1.32
C GLU A 119 -9.83 8.61 -2.43
N PHE A 120 -9.19 9.54 -3.15
CA PHE A 120 -8.29 9.17 -4.26
C PHE A 120 -7.04 8.44 -3.76
N ARG A 121 -6.49 8.81 -2.58
CA ARG A 121 -5.37 8.13 -1.92
C ARG A 121 -5.79 6.75 -1.43
N HIS A 122 -6.93 6.67 -0.75
CA HIS A 122 -7.50 5.40 -0.32
C HIS A 122 -7.68 4.41 -1.47
N LEU A 123 -8.29 4.83 -2.59
CA LEU A 123 -8.48 3.99 -3.77
C LEU A 123 -7.13 3.55 -4.39
N ALA A 124 -6.12 4.42 -4.35
CA ALA A 124 -4.77 4.07 -4.79
C ALA A 124 -4.13 3.02 -3.85
N ALA A 125 -4.25 3.20 -2.53
CA ALA A 125 -3.76 2.27 -1.53
C ALA A 125 -4.39 0.87 -1.68
N VAL A 126 -5.70 0.78 -1.83
CA VAL A 126 -6.42 -0.49 -2.05
C VAL A 126 -5.91 -1.21 -3.30
N ARG A 127 -5.66 -0.48 -4.41
CA ARG A 127 -5.06 -1.09 -5.62
C ARG A 127 -3.65 -1.61 -5.34
N ASN A 128 -2.84 -0.86 -4.60
CA ASN A 128 -1.47 -1.25 -4.24
C ASN A 128 -1.44 -2.47 -3.31
N PHE A 129 -2.34 -2.53 -2.33
CA PHE A 129 -2.49 -3.69 -1.44
C PHE A 129 -2.86 -4.96 -2.22
N LYS A 130 -3.80 -4.84 -3.16
CA LYS A 130 -4.17 -5.95 -4.05
C LYS A 130 -3.02 -6.36 -4.98
N ALA A 131 -2.31 -5.41 -5.57
CA ALA A 131 -1.17 -5.69 -6.45
C ALA A 131 -0.03 -6.39 -5.70
N SER A 132 0.26 -5.99 -4.46
CA SER A 132 1.26 -6.62 -3.61
C SER A 132 0.82 -7.99 -3.05
N GLY A 133 -0.49 -8.32 -3.08
CA GLY A 133 -1.05 -9.56 -2.54
C GLY A 133 -1.25 -9.55 -1.03
N LEU A 134 -1.33 -8.36 -0.43
CA LEU A 134 -1.47 -8.17 1.02
C LEU A 134 -2.90 -7.76 1.42
N ASP A 135 -3.81 -7.58 0.46
CA ASP A 135 -5.18 -7.11 0.68
C ASP A 135 -5.98 -7.96 1.68
N GLY A 136 -5.70 -9.26 1.76
CA GLY A 136 -6.32 -10.15 2.75
C GLY A 136 -5.88 -9.92 4.21
N LEU A 137 -4.82 -9.12 4.44
CA LEU A 137 -4.29 -8.79 5.77
C LEU A 137 -4.60 -7.34 6.17
N ILE A 138 -5.24 -6.55 5.30
CA ILE A 138 -5.43 -5.11 5.48
C ILE A 138 -6.92 -4.77 5.43
N ASP A 139 -7.42 -4.19 6.52
CA ASP A 139 -8.71 -3.51 6.59
C ASP A 139 -8.49 -2.01 6.31
N ALA A 140 -8.60 -1.62 5.03
CA ALA A 140 -8.40 -0.25 4.60
C ALA A 140 -9.72 0.54 4.70
N ARG A 141 -9.75 1.59 5.52
CA ARG A 141 -10.93 2.39 5.80
C ARG A 141 -10.80 3.80 5.24
N LEU A 142 -11.81 4.23 4.50
CA LEU A 142 -11.97 5.61 4.07
C LEU A 142 -12.71 6.41 5.14
N GLY A 143 -12.13 7.49 5.62
CA GLY A 143 -12.80 8.41 6.53
C GLY A 143 -11.88 9.23 7.42
N ASP A 144 -12.47 10.13 8.18
CA ASP A 144 -11.76 10.96 9.16
C ASP A 144 -11.42 10.12 10.39
N ALA A 145 -10.13 9.86 10.61
CA ALA A 145 -9.65 9.09 11.75
C ALA A 145 -10.08 9.69 13.10
N ARG A 146 -10.23 11.02 13.20
CA ARG A 146 -10.72 11.69 14.40
C ARG A 146 -12.09 11.21 14.84
N LYS A 147 -12.90 10.72 13.91
CA LYS A 147 -14.23 10.16 14.16
C LYS A 147 -14.20 8.65 14.32
N LEU A 148 -13.35 7.96 13.54
CA LEU A 148 -13.36 6.50 13.47
C LEU A 148 -12.61 5.82 14.62
N ILE A 149 -11.54 6.44 15.16
CA ILE A 149 -10.70 5.80 16.19
C ILE A 149 -11.45 5.51 17.50
N GLY A 150 -12.51 6.26 17.79
CA GLY A 150 -13.37 6.01 18.97
C GLY A 150 -13.97 4.61 18.97
N ASP A 151 -14.46 4.16 17.81
CA ASP A 151 -15.17 2.89 17.62
C ASP A 151 -14.25 1.70 17.41
N LEU A 152 -12.92 1.92 17.26
CA LEU A 152 -11.98 0.83 17.10
C LEU A 152 -11.81 0.04 18.40
N ALA A 153 -12.04 -1.26 18.34
CA ALA A 153 -11.76 -2.15 19.47
C ALA A 153 -10.25 -2.40 19.57
N GLY A 154 -9.64 -1.98 20.70
CA GLY A 154 -8.28 -2.37 21.07
C GLY A 154 -8.21 -3.80 21.66
N PRO A 155 -7.07 -4.23 22.23
CA PRO A 155 -5.80 -3.52 22.16
C PRO A 155 -5.07 -3.71 20.83
N PHE A 156 -4.26 -2.71 20.45
CA PHE A 156 -3.29 -2.78 19.36
C PHE A 156 -1.90 -2.97 19.95
N ASP A 157 -1.06 -3.78 19.34
CA ASP A 157 0.34 -3.93 19.77
C ASP A 157 1.29 -3.04 18.94
N PHE A 158 0.84 -2.54 17.79
CA PHE A 158 1.56 -1.54 17.01
C PHE A 158 0.59 -0.46 16.49
N ILE A 159 0.91 0.80 16.74
CA ILE A 159 0.16 1.95 16.19
C ILE A 159 1.15 2.84 15.45
N PHE A 160 0.90 3.09 14.16
CA PHE A 160 1.69 4.01 13.34
C PHE A 160 0.86 5.25 13.00
N LEU A 161 1.41 6.43 13.28
CA LEU A 161 0.78 7.71 13.03
C LEU A 161 1.60 8.53 12.04
N ASP A 162 1.04 8.75 10.86
CA ASP A 162 1.60 9.63 9.83
C ASP A 162 0.50 10.46 9.15
N ALA A 163 -0.30 11.16 9.96
CA ALA A 163 -1.41 11.99 9.53
C ALA A 163 -1.19 13.47 9.93
N ASP A 164 -2.28 14.23 10.17
CA ASP A 164 -2.22 15.64 10.57
C ASP A 164 -1.33 15.85 11.81
N LYS A 165 -0.18 16.50 11.60
CA LYS A 165 0.83 16.70 12.62
C LYS A 165 0.37 17.64 13.74
N ASN A 166 -0.61 18.51 13.50
CA ASN A 166 -1.20 19.36 14.55
C ASN A 166 -2.10 18.55 15.50
N TRP A 167 -2.62 17.41 15.03
CA TRP A 167 -3.48 16.51 15.81
C TRP A 167 -2.70 15.35 16.48
N THR A 168 -1.39 15.30 16.37
CA THR A 168 -0.57 14.16 16.87
C THR A 168 -0.84 13.87 18.34
N LEU A 169 -0.86 14.87 19.21
CA LEU A 169 -1.16 14.69 20.64
C LEU A 169 -2.58 14.13 20.85
N ASN A 170 -3.58 14.64 20.12
CA ASN A 170 -4.96 14.20 20.27
C ASN A 170 -5.13 12.72 19.84
N TYR A 171 -4.49 12.31 18.75
CA TYR A 171 -4.45 10.90 18.34
C TYR A 171 -3.78 10.02 19.39
N PHE A 172 -2.64 10.48 19.93
CA PHE A 172 -1.95 9.75 21.00
C PHE A 172 -2.84 9.54 22.22
N GLU A 173 -3.45 10.60 22.76
CA GLU A 173 -4.32 10.50 23.94
C GLU A 173 -5.54 9.59 23.71
N ALA A 174 -6.16 9.67 22.54
CA ALA A 174 -7.31 8.82 22.19
C ALA A 174 -6.94 7.34 22.01
N LEU A 175 -5.73 7.05 21.54
CA LEU A 175 -5.27 5.69 21.23
C LEU A 175 -4.43 5.06 22.35
N LEU A 176 -3.90 5.84 23.28
CA LEU A 176 -3.11 5.32 24.41
C LEU A 176 -3.85 4.25 25.27
N PRO A 177 -5.16 4.40 25.56
CA PRO A 177 -5.93 3.35 26.25
C PRO A 177 -6.06 2.06 25.43
N LYS A 178 -5.95 2.18 24.09
CA LYS A 178 -6.07 1.06 23.14
C LYS A 178 -4.72 0.43 22.78
N LEU A 179 -3.60 0.99 23.28
CA LEU A 179 -2.26 0.43 23.11
C LEU A 179 -2.01 -0.66 24.15
N ALA A 180 -1.63 -1.85 23.69
CA ALA A 180 -1.29 -2.97 24.54
C ALA A 180 -0.04 -2.69 25.41
N THR A 181 0.07 -3.30 26.57
CA THR A 181 1.33 -3.37 27.31
C THR A 181 2.38 -4.12 26.48
N GLY A 182 3.57 -3.54 26.33
CA GLY A 182 4.62 -4.01 25.40
C GLY A 182 4.44 -3.52 23.97
N GLY A 183 3.33 -2.88 23.66
CA GLY A 183 3.06 -2.29 22.35
C GLY A 183 3.87 -1.03 22.09
N CYS A 184 3.93 -0.64 20.82
CA CYS A 184 4.64 0.55 20.34
C CYS A 184 3.68 1.54 19.67
N PHE A 185 3.74 2.80 20.08
CA PHE A 185 3.15 3.94 19.38
C PHE A 185 4.25 4.65 18.60
N ALA A 186 4.22 4.56 17.27
CA ALA A 186 5.21 5.13 16.38
C ALA A 186 4.64 6.37 15.68
N VAL A 187 5.43 7.47 15.62
CA VAL A 187 5.04 8.71 14.94
C VAL A 187 6.13 9.11 13.95
N HIS A 188 5.75 9.29 12.68
CA HIS A 188 6.65 9.71 11.62
C HIS A 188 6.78 11.24 11.52
N GLY A 189 7.95 11.69 11.07
CA GLY A 189 8.21 13.10 10.79
C GLY A 189 8.59 13.94 12.02
N VAL A 190 8.89 13.31 13.16
CA VAL A 190 9.16 14.04 14.41
C VAL A 190 10.42 14.91 14.40
N THR A 191 11.39 14.60 13.51
CA THR A 191 12.60 15.42 13.34
C THR A 191 12.38 16.51 12.30
N SER A 192 11.94 16.15 11.10
CA SER A 192 11.74 17.10 9.99
C SER A 192 10.62 18.09 10.25
N LEU A 193 9.57 17.69 10.97
CA LEU A 193 8.41 18.48 11.33
C LEU A 193 8.33 18.84 12.82
N GLY A 194 9.44 18.68 13.55
CA GLY A 194 9.53 18.98 14.99
C GLY A 194 9.24 20.44 15.37
N TYR A 195 9.23 21.35 14.40
CA TYR A 195 8.79 22.74 14.62
C TYR A 195 7.27 22.88 14.78
N MET A 196 6.47 21.89 14.37
CA MET A 196 5.01 21.92 14.51
C MET A 196 4.59 21.70 15.96
N LYS A 197 3.62 22.49 16.42
CA LYS A 197 3.18 22.47 17.82
C LYS A 197 2.68 21.09 18.25
N GLY A 198 1.87 20.44 17.42
CA GLY A 198 1.31 19.12 17.76
C GLY A 198 2.37 18.03 17.95
N ILE A 199 3.48 18.09 17.21
CA ILE A 199 4.63 17.19 17.40
C ILE A 199 5.34 17.48 18.73
N ARG A 200 5.60 18.76 19.05
CA ARG A 200 6.24 19.13 20.33
C ARG A 200 5.39 18.72 21.52
N ASP A 201 4.12 19.08 21.50
CA ASP A 201 3.18 18.75 22.58
C ASP A 201 3.11 17.23 22.80
N PHE A 202 3.08 16.44 21.71
CA PHE A 202 3.14 14.97 21.79
C PHE A 202 4.44 14.49 22.44
N LEU A 203 5.60 14.97 21.97
CA LEU A 203 6.90 14.54 22.51
C LEU A 203 7.06 14.91 23.98
N ASP A 204 6.62 16.10 24.39
CA ASP A 204 6.64 16.52 25.79
C ASP A 204 5.73 15.66 26.64
N ARG A 205 4.52 15.39 26.13
CA ARG A 205 3.55 14.53 26.82
C ARG A 205 4.04 13.10 27.01
N VAL A 206 4.49 12.47 25.94
CA VAL A 206 4.90 11.05 26.01
C VAL A 206 6.14 10.83 26.86
N ARG A 207 7.09 11.76 26.84
CA ARG A 207 8.30 11.73 27.69
C ARG A 207 7.99 11.95 29.16
N GLY A 208 6.90 12.66 29.47
CA GLY A 208 6.42 12.86 30.85
C GLY A 208 5.72 11.64 31.44
N LEU A 209 5.45 10.59 30.65
CA LEU A 209 4.78 9.39 31.12
C LEU A 209 5.80 8.32 31.57
N THR A 210 5.85 8.02 32.87
CA THR A 210 6.81 7.07 33.46
C THR A 210 6.68 5.65 32.92
N PHE A 211 5.50 5.29 32.44
CA PHE A 211 5.20 3.98 31.85
C PHE A 211 5.43 3.93 30.32
N MET A 212 5.86 5.03 29.70
CA MET A 212 6.30 5.05 28.32
C MET A 212 7.83 5.12 28.24
N ASP A 213 8.40 4.38 27.28
CA ASP A 213 9.83 4.46 26.96
C ASP A 213 9.96 4.92 25.51
N THR A 214 10.49 6.12 25.31
CA THR A 214 10.48 6.79 24.00
C THR A 214 11.88 7.00 23.48
N THR A 215 12.14 6.50 22.26
CA THR A 215 13.35 6.77 21.48
C THR A 215 12.99 7.47 20.17
N ILE A 216 13.97 8.13 19.56
CA ILE A 216 13.84 8.68 18.21
C ILE A 216 14.85 8.00 17.32
N GLU A 217 14.35 7.34 16.29
CA GLU A 217 15.14 6.70 15.23
C GLU A 217 15.08 7.56 13.96
N ASN A 218 16.11 7.51 13.15
CA ASN A 218 16.20 8.39 11.99
C ASN A 218 16.73 7.69 10.73
N PRO A 219 16.06 6.62 10.26
CA PRO A 219 16.56 5.81 9.14
C PRO A 219 16.67 6.60 7.83
N ALA A 220 15.84 7.61 7.61
CA ALA A 220 15.81 8.39 6.37
C ALA A 220 15.77 9.92 6.56
N GLY A 221 16.03 10.43 7.75
CA GLY A 221 16.10 11.89 8.02
C GLY A 221 14.79 12.53 8.48
N GLY A 222 13.63 11.86 8.33
CA GLY A 222 12.33 12.37 8.78
C GLY A 222 12.11 12.30 10.29
N GLY A 223 12.68 11.27 10.90
CA GLY A 223 12.55 10.94 12.32
C GLY A 223 11.30 10.13 12.63
N LEU A 224 11.51 9.01 13.31
CA LEU A 224 10.47 8.14 13.86
C LEU A 224 10.56 8.17 15.39
N SER A 225 9.55 8.66 16.08
CA SER A 225 9.40 8.46 17.52
C SER A 225 8.82 7.08 17.77
N LEU A 226 9.48 6.29 18.60
CA LEU A 226 9.02 4.97 19.03
C LEU A 226 8.77 5.03 20.53
N SER A 227 7.51 4.92 20.94
CA SER A 227 7.08 5.00 22.33
C SER A 227 6.49 3.66 22.76
N PHE A 228 7.25 2.92 23.59
CA PHE A 228 6.88 1.58 24.06
C PHE A 228 6.13 1.68 25.40
N LYS A 229 4.94 1.08 25.48
CA LYS A 229 4.15 1.04 26.70
C LYS A 229 4.66 -0.05 27.65
N LYS A 230 5.23 0.34 28.76
CA LYS A 230 5.62 -0.56 29.84
C LYS A 230 4.39 -0.92 30.69
N ARG A 231 4.55 -1.93 31.55
CA ARG A 231 3.57 -2.20 32.59
C ARG A 231 3.54 -0.99 33.54
N GLU A 232 2.34 -0.48 33.82
CA GLU A 232 2.21 0.56 34.83
C GLU A 232 2.72 0.01 36.19
N PRO A 233 3.52 0.79 36.92
CA PRO A 233 3.86 0.39 38.30
C PRO A 233 2.56 0.29 39.11
N ALA A 234 2.46 -0.80 39.88
CA ALA A 234 1.33 -1.05 40.76
C ALA A 234 1.21 0.03 41.84
#